data_8860d4b154b74c654782e8b000061789
#
_entry.id   8860d4b154b74c654782e8b000061789
#
_cell.length_a   1.000
_cell.length_b   1.000
_cell.length_c   1.000
_cell.angle_alpha   90.00
_cell.angle_beta   90.00
_cell.angle_gamma   90.00
#
_symmetry.space_group_name_H-M   'P 1'
#
loop_
_entity.id
_entity.type
_entity.pdbx_description
1 polymer ?
#
loop_
_entity_poly.entity_id
_entity_poly.type
_entity_poly.pdbx_seq_one_letter_code
_entity_poly.pdbx_strand_id
1 'polypeptide(L)'
;ILGNHIVSQGLKLEAEAAGWKLSGYWQNLSEDPPVVFITANRMNIQDGLWGISLKNKSFPYIKGVLYELLNTTDQSGPYHDKDGLIYGGADNYFRGAYPEGWSYYSRTIGTPFVTSPLYNNNRVLSTQNNRVRVHHFGLEGSVKGFEYRALASFSRNYGVLGSQIDIPNNSFLLEINKHITWLSGFDISLSAAGDWGKYYGNSQ
;
A
#
# COMPACT_ATOMS: atom_id res chain seq x y z
N ILE A 1 -21.31 10.59 20.91
CA ILE A 1 -20.05 10.01 20.39
C ILE A 1 -19.82 10.69 19.05
N LEU A 2 -18.85 11.55 18.98
CA LEU A 2 -18.36 12.07 17.73
C LEU A 2 -17.64 10.92 17.02
N GLY A 3 -17.97 10.64 15.77
CA GLY A 3 -17.43 9.47 15.04
C GLY A 3 -15.92 9.53 14.87
N ASN A 4 -15.31 8.40 14.54
CA ASN A 4 -13.90 8.29 14.15
C ASN A 4 -13.62 9.20 12.93
N HIS A 5 -12.58 9.98 13.05
CA HIS A 5 -12.12 10.84 11.96
C HIS A 5 -10.79 10.31 11.44
N ILE A 6 -10.72 10.04 10.14
CA ILE A 6 -9.43 9.80 9.48
C ILE A 6 -9.01 11.07 8.76
N VAL A 7 -7.79 11.49 8.99
CA VAL A 7 -7.13 12.58 8.28
C VAL A 7 -6.03 12.01 7.41
N SER A 8 -6.00 12.43 6.15
CA SER A 8 -4.90 12.18 5.24
C SER A 8 -4.17 13.48 4.95
N GLN A 9 -2.87 13.44 5.03
CA GLN A 9 -1.99 14.54 4.65
C GLN A 9 -0.91 14.02 3.73
N GLY A 10 -0.49 14.84 2.77
CA GLY A 10 0.49 14.42 1.79
C GLY A 10 1.37 15.57 1.31
N LEU A 11 2.59 15.21 0.92
CA LEU A 11 3.56 16.07 0.27
C LEU A 11 4.04 15.38 -0.99
N LYS A 12 4.13 16.12 -2.08
CA LYS A 12 4.73 15.66 -3.33
C LYS A 12 5.70 16.72 -3.84
N LEU A 13 6.88 16.28 -4.23
CA LEU A 13 7.91 17.08 -4.88
C LEU A 13 8.23 16.48 -6.24
N GLU A 14 8.34 17.32 -7.25
CA GLU A 14 8.66 16.90 -8.60
C GLU A 14 9.79 17.78 -9.17
N ALA A 15 10.70 17.16 -9.89
CA ALA A 15 11.76 17.82 -10.64
C ALA A 15 11.88 17.22 -12.02
N GLU A 16 12.13 18.07 -13.01
CA GLU A 16 12.31 17.64 -14.41
C GLU A 16 13.62 18.17 -14.94
N ALA A 17 14.43 17.28 -15.52
CA ALA A 17 15.69 17.63 -16.17
C ALA A 17 16.02 16.61 -17.27
N ALA A 18 16.52 17.08 -18.39
CA ALA A 18 16.98 16.26 -19.52
C ALA A 18 15.98 15.17 -19.96
N GLY A 19 14.68 15.47 -19.94
CA GLY A 19 13.62 14.53 -20.32
C GLY A 19 13.24 13.53 -19.22
N TRP A 20 13.92 13.55 -18.09
CA TRP A 20 13.59 12.77 -16.92
C TRP A 20 12.70 13.57 -15.96
N LYS A 21 11.69 12.90 -15.40
CA LYS A 21 10.86 13.40 -14.32
C LYS A 21 11.07 12.54 -13.07
N LEU A 22 11.63 13.15 -12.05
CA LEU A 22 11.74 12.57 -10.72
C LEU A 22 10.57 13.07 -9.86
N SER A 23 9.89 12.17 -9.16
CA SER A 23 8.85 12.52 -8.19
C SER A 23 9.14 11.81 -6.88
N GLY A 24 9.12 12.53 -5.79
CA GLY A 24 9.11 11.99 -4.44
C GLY A 24 7.83 12.39 -3.74
N TYR A 25 7.19 11.49 -3.02
CA TYR A 25 5.95 11.78 -2.31
C TYR A 25 5.83 11.02 -1.00
N TRP A 26 5.06 11.59 -0.12
CA TRP A 26 4.68 11.01 1.15
C TRP A 26 3.19 11.28 1.39
N GLN A 27 2.49 10.27 1.85
CA GLN A 27 1.11 10.34 2.30
C GLN A 27 0.99 9.66 3.65
N ASN A 28 0.52 10.39 4.64
CA ASN A 28 0.29 9.87 5.98
C ASN A 28 -1.21 9.78 6.26
N LEU A 29 -1.58 8.77 7.01
CA LEU A 29 -2.93 8.60 7.54
C LEU A 29 -2.85 8.69 9.07
N SER A 30 -3.80 9.38 9.67
CA SER A 30 -3.92 9.51 11.11
C SER A 30 -5.38 9.35 11.51
N GLU A 31 -5.64 8.54 12.51
CA GLU A 31 -6.94 8.40 13.16
C GLU A 31 -6.94 9.30 14.40
N ASP A 32 -8.07 9.98 14.67
CA ASP A 32 -8.24 10.92 15.78
C ASP A 32 -7.10 11.95 15.96
N PRO A 33 -6.77 12.72 14.96
CA PRO A 33 -5.66 13.63 15.05
C PRO A 33 -5.95 14.74 16.06
N PRO A 34 -5.00 15.10 16.90
CA PRO A 34 -4.90 16.50 17.26
C PRO A 34 -4.55 17.22 15.95
N VAL A 35 -5.53 17.96 15.45
CA VAL A 35 -5.39 18.73 14.23
C VAL A 35 -4.17 19.61 14.36
N VAL A 36 -3.08 19.28 13.77
CA VAL A 36 -2.06 20.16 13.23
C VAL A 36 -0.79 19.37 12.88
N PHE A 37 -0.44 19.38 11.60
CA PHE A 37 0.91 19.30 11.03
C PHE A 37 2.05 18.75 11.92
N ILE A 38 2.68 17.69 11.46
CA ILE A 38 4.12 17.32 11.64
C ILE A 38 4.73 17.53 13.03
N THR A 39 4.31 18.53 13.80
CA THR A 39 5.00 18.93 15.02
C THR A 39 4.36 18.48 16.34
N ALA A 40 3.08 18.25 16.38
CA ALA A 40 2.39 17.97 17.64
C ALA A 40 2.33 16.48 18.00
N ASN A 41 2.34 15.59 17.03
CA ASN A 41 2.34 14.16 17.31
C ASN A 41 3.31 13.41 16.41
N ARG A 42 4.54 13.24 16.85
CA ARG A 42 5.55 12.40 16.17
C ARG A 42 5.13 10.93 16.11
N MET A 43 4.00 10.59 16.70
CA MET A 43 3.59 9.23 16.95
C MET A 43 3.21 8.45 15.71
N ASN A 44 2.80 9.09 14.60
CA ASN A 44 2.44 8.41 13.35
C ASN A 44 3.30 8.80 12.16
N ILE A 45 4.42 9.48 12.35
CA ILE A 45 5.21 9.99 11.23
C ILE A 45 5.82 8.88 10.37
N GLN A 46 6.01 7.70 10.92
CA GLN A 46 6.56 6.55 10.21
C GLN A 46 5.50 5.80 9.42
N ASP A 47 4.23 5.92 9.80
CA ASP A 47 3.13 5.34 9.07
C ASP A 47 2.80 6.15 7.81
N GLY A 48 2.32 5.46 6.82
CA GLY A 48 1.92 6.04 5.55
C GLY A 48 2.60 5.42 4.36
N LEU A 49 2.46 6.09 3.23
CA LEU A 49 3.04 5.72 1.95
C LEU A 49 4.16 6.69 1.61
N TRP A 50 5.35 6.16 1.39
CA TRP A 50 6.52 6.86 0.88
C TRP A 50 6.80 6.36 -0.52
N GLY A 51 6.95 7.25 -1.49
CA GLY A 51 7.17 6.85 -2.86
C GLY A 51 8.24 7.69 -3.55
N ILE A 52 8.96 7.04 -4.44
CA ILE A 52 9.86 7.68 -5.40
C ILE A 52 9.63 7.08 -6.77
N SER A 53 9.52 7.93 -7.78
CA SER A 53 9.40 7.47 -9.16
C SER A 53 10.29 8.27 -10.09
N LEU A 54 10.82 7.60 -11.09
CA LEU A 54 11.62 8.18 -12.17
C LEU A 54 11.00 7.79 -13.50
N LYS A 55 10.68 8.77 -14.34
CA LYS A 55 10.02 8.56 -15.63
C LYS A 55 10.73 9.29 -16.76
N ASN A 56 10.83 8.63 -17.91
CA ASN A 56 11.27 9.24 -19.16
C ASN A 56 10.57 8.58 -20.35
N LYS A 57 9.65 9.29 -20.97
CA LYS A 57 8.85 8.76 -22.09
C LYS A 57 9.67 8.45 -23.35
N SER A 58 10.81 9.11 -23.50
CA SER A 58 11.66 8.99 -24.69
C SER A 58 12.75 7.93 -24.54
N PHE A 59 12.99 7.41 -23.34
CA PHE A 59 13.98 6.37 -23.14
C PHE A 59 13.51 5.05 -23.78
N PRO A 60 14.35 4.36 -24.57
CA PRO A 60 13.86 3.35 -25.52
C PRO A 60 13.32 2.08 -24.86
N TYR A 61 13.77 1.74 -23.65
CA TYR A 61 13.43 0.47 -23.03
C TYR A 61 12.68 0.63 -21.70
N ILE A 62 13.19 1.47 -20.81
CA ILE A 62 12.63 1.70 -19.48
C ILE A 62 12.05 3.11 -19.44
N LYS A 63 10.73 3.22 -19.41
CA LYS A 63 10.01 4.50 -19.39
C LYS A 63 9.69 4.97 -17.98
N GLY A 64 9.62 4.06 -17.02
CA GLY A 64 9.33 4.39 -15.64
C GLY A 64 9.80 3.33 -14.66
N VAL A 65 10.26 3.80 -13.52
CA VAL A 65 10.60 2.99 -12.33
C VAL A 65 9.90 3.60 -11.14
N LEU A 66 9.35 2.76 -10.28
CA LEU A 66 8.65 3.14 -9.07
C LEU A 66 9.17 2.30 -7.91
N TYR A 67 9.37 2.94 -6.77
CA TYR A 67 9.48 2.28 -5.48
C TYR A 67 8.56 2.96 -4.49
N GLU A 68 7.81 2.15 -3.74
CA GLU A 68 6.97 2.60 -2.64
C GLU A 68 7.19 1.76 -1.39
N LEU A 69 7.14 2.42 -0.25
CA LEU A 69 7.10 1.82 1.07
C LEU A 69 5.81 2.23 1.76
N LEU A 70 4.92 1.27 1.97
CA LEU A 70 3.76 1.42 2.84
C LEU A 70 4.10 0.87 4.22
N ASN A 71 3.86 1.66 5.24
CA ASN A 71 3.96 1.24 6.63
C ASN A 71 2.69 1.65 7.39
N THR A 72 2.10 0.72 8.14
CA THR A 72 0.95 0.98 9.02
C THR A 72 1.17 0.34 10.40
N THR A 73 2.43 0.19 10.81
CA THR A 73 2.76 -0.57 12.02
C THR A 73 2.80 0.28 13.28
N ASP A 74 2.94 1.60 13.14
CA ASP A 74 3.09 2.51 14.31
C ASP A 74 1.76 2.84 14.99
N GLN A 75 0.68 3.02 14.23
CA GLN A 75 -0.71 3.29 14.68
C GLN A 75 -0.79 3.96 16.06
N SER A 76 -0.68 5.29 16.09
CA SER A 76 -0.50 6.15 17.27
C SER A 76 0.91 6.16 17.87
N GLY A 77 1.89 5.83 17.05
CA GLY A 77 3.32 5.90 17.34
C GLY A 77 3.94 4.57 17.74
N PRO A 78 5.27 4.55 17.91
CA PRO A 78 6.00 3.35 18.28
C PRO A 78 5.47 2.74 19.56
N TYR A 79 5.34 1.42 19.59
CA TYR A 79 4.92 0.69 20.78
C TYR A 79 6.05 0.74 21.83
N HIS A 80 5.81 1.41 22.94
CA HIS A 80 6.73 1.50 24.04
C HIS A 80 6.00 1.64 25.38
N ASP A 81 6.63 1.15 26.43
CA ASP A 81 6.17 1.29 27.82
C ASP A 81 6.93 2.43 28.49
N LYS A 82 6.18 3.32 29.11
CA LYS A 82 6.72 4.36 29.97
C LYS A 82 5.87 4.46 31.23
N ASP A 83 6.49 4.23 32.37
CA ASP A 83 5.85 4.28 33.68
C ASP A 83 4.60 3.36 33.80
N GLY A 84 4.67 2.15 33.18
CA GLY A 84 3.55 1.20 33.15
C GLY A 84 2.43 1.55 32.19
N LEU A 85 2.60 2.60 31.37
CA LEU A 85 1.66 2.99 30.32
C LEU A 85 2.27 2.72 28.94
N ILE A 86 1.47 2.15 28.08
CA ILE A 86 1.86 1.91 26.69
C ILE A 86 1.51 3.14 25.85
N TYR A 87 2.52 3.71 25.23
CA TYR A 87 2.39 4.86 24.35
C TYR A 87 2.66 4.40 22.90
N GLY A 88 1.72 4.70 22.01
CA GLY A 88 1.84 4.37 20.61
C GLY A 88 1.67 2.88 20.32
N GLY A 89 1.51 2.53 19.06
CA GLY A 89 1.19 1.20 18.63
C GLY A 89 -0.09 0.62 19.21
N ALA A 90 -0.87 1.42 19.92
CA ALA A 90 -2.01 1.01 20.73
C ALA A 90 -3.36 1.27 20.04
N ASP A 91 -3.34 1.72 18.81
CA ASP A 91 -4.54 1.96 18.01
C ASP A 91 -4.75 0.87 16.95
N ASN A 92 -5.91 0.84 16.37
CA ASN A 92 -6.29 -0.08 15.30
C ASN A 92 -6.92 0.69 14.14
N TYR A 93 -6.11 1.24 13.25
CA TYR A 93 -6.61 1.83 12.02
C TYR A 93 -7.50 0.87 11.26
N PHE A 94 -8.55 1.40 10.63
CA PHE A 94 -9.53 0.64 9.89
C PHE A 94 -10.39 -0.32 10.73
N ARG A 95 -10.19 -0.43 12.04
CA ARG A 95 -10.95 -1.38 12.85
C ARG A 95 -11.66 -0.74 14.07
N GLY A 96 -11.07 0.17 14.78
CA GLY A 96 -11.62 0.94 15.89
C GLY A 96 -12.92 0.41 16.54
N ALA A 97 -13.91 1.26 16.70
CA ALA A 97 -15.24 0.93 17.23
C ALA A 97 -16.05 0.01 16.29
N TYR A 98 -15.67 -0.08 15.03
CA TYR A 98 -16.32 -0.91 14.02
C TYR A 98 -15.40 -2.06 13.62
N PRO A 99 -15.65 -3.30 14.07
CA PRO A 99 -14.76 -4.43 13.82
C PRO A 99 -14.49 -4.72 12.33
N GLU A 100 -15.47 -4.46 11.45
CA GLU A 100 -15.31 -4.61 10.00
C GLU A 100 -14.36 -3.56 9.41
N GLY A 101 -14.07 -2.52 10.17
CA GLY A 101 -13.20 -1.42 9.76
C GLY A 101 -13.78 -0.60 8.61
N TRP A 102 -12.92 0.07 7.90
CA TRP A 102 -13.25 0.84 6.70
C TRP A 102 -13.47 -0.12 5.52
N SER A 103 -14.64 -0.72 5.49
CA SER A 103 -15.00 -1.71 4.48
C SER A 103 -16.37 -1.41 3.86
N TYR A 104 -16.56 -1.85 2.62
CA TYR A 104 -17.82 -1.84 1.91
C TYR A 104 -18.08 -3.24 1.35
N TYR A 105 -19.22 -3.84 1.71
CA TYR A 105 -19.50 -5.25 1.43
C TYR A 105 -18.34 -6.16 1.83
N SER A 106 -17.82 -5.98 3.05
CA SER A 106 -16.69 -6.72 3.63
C SER A 106 -15.37 -6.63 2.82
N ARG A 107 -15.26 -5.66 1.92
CA ARG A 107 -14.01 -5.34 1.21
C ARG A 107 -13.44 -4.04 1.76
N THR A 108 -12.19 -4.07 2.18
CA THR A 108 -11.47 -2.89 2.69
C THR A 108 -11.40 -1.80 1.64
N ILE A 109 -11.72 -0.57 2.05
CA ILE A 109 -11.58 0.64 1.25
C ILE A 109 -10.16 1.19 1.49
N GLY A 110 -9.49 1.62 0.43
CA GLY A 110 -8.14 2.17 0.50
C GLY A 110 -7.10 1.19 0.00
N THR A 111 -6.16 0.79 0.86
CA THR A 111 -5.08 -0.10 0.41
C THR A 111 -5.46 -1.57 0.41
N PRO A 112 -5.13 -2.33 -0.64
CA PRO A 112 -5.39 -3.77 -0.71
C PRO A 112 -4.56 -4.59 0.28
N PHE A 113 -3.52 -4.00 0.88
CA PHE A 113 -2.66 -4.69 1.85
C PHE A 113 -3.27 -4.79 3.24
N VAL A 114 -4.26 -3.97 3.58
CA VAL A 114 -5.12 -4.20 4.73
C VAL A 114 -6.16 -5.24 4.34
N THR A 115 -6.10 -6.40 4.98
CA THR A 115 -6.88 -7.56 4.54
C THR A 115 -8.38 -7.35 4.72
N SER A 116 -9.11 -7.55 3.65
CA SER A 116 -10.57 -7.45 3.66
C SER A 116 -11.19 -8.54 4.53
N PRO A 117 -12.19 -8.23 5.38
CA PRO A 117 -12.91 -9.22 6.18
C PRO A 117 -13.46 -10.40 5.37
N LEU A 118 -13.81 -10.15 4.10
CA LEU A 118 -14.29 -11.17 3.17
C LEU A 118 -13.35 -12.38 3.02
N TYR A 119 -12.05 -12.16 3.17
CA TYR A 119 -11.01 -13.19 2.98
C TYR A 119 -10.58 -13.87 4.28
N ASN A 120 -11.25 -13.60 5.39
CA ASN A 120 -10.95 -14.26 6.65
C ASN A 120 -11.36 -15.74 6.59
N ASN A 121 -10.42 -16.63 6.89
CA ASN A 121 -10.65 -18.08 6.87
C ASN A 121 -11.75 -18.55 7.84
N ASN A 122 -11.97 -17.81 8.94
CA ASN A 122 -12.95 -18.12 9.97
C ASN A 122 -14.33 -17.48 9.74
N ARG A 123 -14.53 -16.83 8.59
CA ARG A 123 -15.76 -16.09 8.24
C ARG A 123 -16.14 -14.97 9.22
N VAL A 124 -15.22 -14.53 10.06
CA VAL A 124 -15.46 -13.42 10.97
C VAL A 124 -15.39 -12.12 10.17
N LEU A 125 -16.45 -11.33 10.20
CA LEU A 125 -16.53 -10.04 9.54
C LEU A 125 -15.81 -8.97 10.38
N SER A 126 -14.49 -9.09 10.46
CA SER A 126 -13.65 -8.08 11.12
C SER A 126 -12.32 -7.96 10.39
N THR A 127 -11.71 -6.79 10.41
CA THR A 127 -10.34 -6.60 9.95
C THR A 127 -9.40 -7.35 10.88
N GLN A 128 -8.66 -8.32 10.37
CA GLN A 128 -7.71 -9.15 11.13
C GLN A 128 -6.26 -8.83 10.84
N ASN A 129 -6.00 -7.96 9.87
CA ASN A 129 -4.66 -7.49 9.54
C ASN A 129 -4.72 -6.06 9.01
N ASN A 130 -4.31 -5.11 9.83
CA ASN A 130 -4.19 -3.70 9.48
C ASN A 130 -2.78 -3.15 9.74
N ARG A 131 -1.88 -3.96 10.27
CA ARG A 131 -0.48 -3.63 10.49
C ARG A 131 0.36 -4.32 9.44
N VAL A 132 0.82 -3.56 8.48
CA VAL A 132 1.57 -4.08 7.33
C VAL A 132 2.79 -3.21 7.03
N ARG A 133 3.84 -3.86 6.53
CA ARG A 133 4.95 -3.18 5.89
C ARG A 133 5.12 -3.77 4.50
N VAL A 134 5.08 -2.92 3.49
CA VAL A 134 5.09 -3.34 2.09
C VAL A 134 6.14 -2.57 1.31
N HIS A 135 7.01 -3.30 0.63
CA HIS A 135 7.89 -2.77 -0.40
C HIS A 135 7.26 -3.06 -1.75
N HIS A 136 6.93 -2.02 -2.49
CA HIS A 136 6.33 -2.14 -3.81
C HIS A 136 7.27 -1.58 -4.87
N PHE A 137 7.45 -2.33 -5.94
CA PHE A 137 8.30 -1.98 -7.08
C PHE A 137 7.47 -1.98 -8.35
N GLY A 138 7.67 -0.97 -9.18
CA GLY A 138 7.07 -0.87 -10.49
C GLY A 138 8.13 -0.60 -11.57
N LEU A 139 7.95 -1.25 -12.70
CA LEU A 139 8.77 -1.05 -13.89
C LEU A 139 7.85 -0.99 -15.09
N GLU A 140 7.99 0.04 -15.92
CA GLU A 140 7.27 0.18 -17.18
C GLU A 140 8.21 0.56 -18.32
N GLY A 141 7.89 0.10 -19.52
CA GLY A 141 8.71 0.41 -20.66
C GLY A 141 8.16 -0.12 -21.97
N SER A 142 9.01 -0.13 -23.01
CA SER A 142 8.65 -0.72 -24.29
C SER A 142 9.83 -1.38 -24.98
N VAL A 143 9.59 -2.53 -25.61
CA VAL A 143 10.60 -3.27 -26.38
C VAL A 143 9.97 -3.74 -27.69
N LYS A 144 10.55 -3.38 -28.80
CA LYS A 144 10.10 -3.79 -30.16
C LYS A 144 8.61 -3.53 -30.40
N GLY A 145 8.09 -2.41 -29.86
CA GLY A 145 6.69 -2.02 -29.99
C GLY A 145 5.71 -2.79 -29.11
N PHE A 146 6.20 -3.60 -28.17
CA PHE A 146 5.42 -4.09 -27.03
C PHE A 146 5.61 -3.15 -25.86
N GLU A 147 4.54 -2.74 -25.24
CA GLU A 147 4.56 -2.04 -23.94
C GLU A 147 4.44 -3.06 -22.83
N TYR A 148 5.22 -2.88 -21.78
CA TYR A 148 5.16 -3.76 -20.61
C TYR A 148 5.05 -2.96 -19.33
N ARG A 149 4.38 -3.55 -18.33
CA ARG A 149 4.34 -3.11 -16.95
C ARG A 149 4.54 -4.32 -16.04
N ALA A 150 5.52 -4.22 -15.17
CA ALA A 150 5.77 -5.23 -14.14
C ALA A 150 5.65 -4.58 -12.76
N LEU A 151 4.88 -5.21 -11.87
CA LEU A 151 4.73 -4.79 -10.48
C LEU A 151 5.11 -5.95 -9.57
N ALA A 152 5.79 -5.66 -8.47
CA ALA A 152 6.11 -6.64 -7.45
C ALA A 152 5.93 -6.02 -6.06
N SER A 153 5.25 -6.73 -5.16
CA SER A 153 5.04 -6.32 -3.78
C SER A 153 5.56 -7.39 -2.83
N PHE A 154 6.32 -6.96 -1.84
CA PHE A 154 6.83 -7.80 -0.77
C PHE A 154 6.24 -7.26 0.53
N SER A 155 5.25 -7.95 1.07
CA SER A 155 4.52 -7.52 2.26
C SER A 155 4.86 -8.39 3.46
N ARG A 156 4.84 -7.75 4.63
CA ARG A 156 4.89 -8.41 5.91
C ARG A 156 3.68 -7.99 6.73
N ASN A 157 2.96 -8.96 7.22
CA ASN A 157 1.67 -8.81 7.85
C ASN A 157 1.83 -9.06 9.35
N TYR A 158 1.45 -8.08 10.16
CA TYR A 158 1.65 -8.12 11.62
C TYR A 158 0.35 -8.24 12.41
N GLY A 159 -0.79 -8.41 11.71
CA GLY A 159 -2.10 -8.59 12.33
C GLY A 159 -2.71 -7.28 12.82
N VAL A 160 -3.31 -7.33 13.99
CA VAL A 160 -3.99 -6.19 14.66
C VAL A 160 -3.54 -6.10 16.11
N LEU A 161 -3.85 -4.98 16.77
CA LEU A 161 -3.63 -4.87 18.21
C LEU A 161 -4.34 -6.01 18.97
N GLY A 162 -3.62 -6.68 19.86
CA GLY A 162 -4.12 -7.81 20.62
C GLY A 162 -4.14 -9.16 19.89
N SER A 163 -3.84 -9.19 18.58
CA SER A 163 -3.71 -10.44 17.81
C SER A 163 -2.58 -10.30 16.78
N GLN A 164 -1.36 -10.41 17.26
CA GLN A 164 -0.17 -10.23 16.47
C GLN A 164 0.18 -11.48 15.68
N ILE A 165 0.63 -11.28 14.45
CA ILE A 165 1.21 -12.30 13.57
C ILE A 165 2.52 -11.76 12.99
N ASP A 166 3.26 -12.59 12.30
CA ASP A 166 4.42 -12.18 11.50
C ASP A 166 4.52 -13.07 10.26
N ILE A 167 3.79 -12.72 9.23
CA ILE A 167 3.63 -13.58 8.05
C ILE A 167 3.94 -12.78 6.78
N PRO A 168 4.93 -13.21 5.97
CA PRO A 168 5.20 -12.60 4.67
C PRO A 168 4.17 -13.03 3.63
N ASN A 169 3.88 -12.12 2.70
CA ASN A 169 3.16 -12.41 1.47
C ASN A 169 3.73 -11.58 0.33
N ASN A 170 3.78 -12.14 -0.86
CA ASN A 170 4.33 -11.48 -2.03
C ASN A 170 3.33 -11.53 -3.16
N SER A 171 3.32 -10.51 -3.98
CA SER A 171 2.43 -10.39 -5.14
C SER A 171 3.22 -9.93 -6.35
N PHE A 172 2.81 -10.40 -7.50
CA PHE A 172 3.42 -10.05 -8.78
C PHE A 172 2.34 -9.83 -9.83
N LEU A 173 2.56 -8.86 -10.71
CA LEU A 173 1.76 -8.61 -11.92
C LEU A 173 2.71 -8.31 -13.08
N LEU A 174 2.48 -8.98 -14.22
CA LEU A 174 3.09 -8.64 -15.50
C LEU A 174 2.00 -8.38 -16.52
N GLU A 175 2.07 -7.25 -17.19
CA GLU A 175 1.20 -6.89 -18.30
C GLU A 175 2.04 -6.58 -19.53
N ILE A 176 1.61 -7.07 -20.68
CA ILE A 176 2.22 -6.82 -21.98
C ILE A 176 1.12 -6.41 -22.94
N ASN A 177 1.30 -5.26 -23.58
CA ASN A 177 0.36 -4.69 -24.52
C ASN A 177 1.01 -4.50 -25.88
N LYS A 178 0.24 -4.72 -26.94
CA LYS A 178 0.66 -4.50 -28.32
C LYS A 178 -0.45 -3.81 -29.09
N HIS A 179 -0.16 -2.63 -29.59
CA HIS A 179 -1.01 -1.96 -30.58
C HIS A 179 -0.68 -2.45 -31.99
N ILE A 180 -1.68 -2.94 -32.70
CA ILE A 180 -1.53 -3.47 -34.06
C ILE A 180 -2.13 -2.46 -35.06
N THR A 181 -1.27 -1.67 -35.67
CA THR A 181 -1.68 -0.56 -36.53
C THR A 181 -2.35 -1.00 -37.84
N TRP A 182 -1.95 -2.14 -38.41
CA TRP A 182 -2.48 -2.67 -39.67
C TRP A 182 -3.89 -3.25 -39.56
N LEU A 183 -4.39 -3.48 -38.35
CA LEU A 183 -5.75 -3.96 -38.04
C LEU A 183 -6.66 -2.84 -37.49
N SER A 184 -6.55 -1.63 -38.02
CA SER A 184 -7.44 -0.47 -37.69
C SER A 184 -7.57 -0.20 -36.19
N GLY A 185 -6.47 -0.31 -35.42
CA GLY A 185 -6.46 0.02 -34.00
C GLY A 185 -6.81 -1.16 -33.08
N PHE A 186 -6.49 -2.37 -33.47
CA PHE A 186 -6.64 -3.54 -32.60
C PHE A 186 -5.53 -3.60 -31.55
N ASP A 187 -5.92 -3.71 -30.27
CA ASP A 187 -5.01 -3.85 -29.14
C ASP A 187 -5.04 -5.26 -28.57
N ILE A 188 -3.88 -5.86 -28.37
CA ILE A 188 -3.73 -7.12 -27.66
C ILE A 188 -3.12 -6.83 -26.30
N SER A 189 -3.77 -7.32 -25.25
CA SER A 189 -3.27 -7.26 -23.87
C SER A 189 -3.17 -8.67 -23.31
N LEU A 190 -2.03 -8.97 -22.72
CA LEU A 190 -1.79 -10.17 -21.94
C LEU A 190 -1.39 -9.79 -20.54
N SER A 191 -2.03 -10.37 -19.53
CA SER A 191 -1.68 -10.14 -18.12
C SER A 191 -1.55 -11.46 -17.38
N ALA A 192 -0.56 -11.52 -16.48
CA ALA A 192 -0.36 -12.60 -15.54
C ALA A 192 -0.14 -12.01 -14.14
N ALA A 193 -0.86 -12.52 -13.16
CA ALA A 193 -0.73 -12.11 -11.77
C ALA A 193 -0.66 -13.35 -10.87
N GLY A 194 0.01 -13.20 -9.73
CA GLY A 194 0.10 -14.26 -8.74
C GLY A 194 0.48 -13.72 -7.38
N ASP A 195 -0.04 -14.39 -6.36
CA ASP A 195 0.30 -14.19 -4.97
C ASP A 195 0.92 -15.47 -4.41
N TRP A 196 1.95 -15.31 -3.58
CA TRP A 196 2.54 -16.43 -2.86
C TRP A 196 2.94 -16.00 -1.45
N GLY A 197 2.64 -16.86 -0.49
CA GLY A 197 2.90 -16.59 0.91
C GLY A 197 2.01 -17.44 1.79
N LYS A 198 2.18 -17.28 3.10
CA LYS A 198 1.44 -18.06 4.10
C LYS A 198 0.16 -17.36 4.60
N TYR A 199 -0.02 -16.08 4.22
CA TYR A 199 -1.10 -15.29 4.81
C TYR A 199 -2.49 -15.72 4.32
N TYR A 200 -2.66 -15.92 3.02
CA TYR A 200 -3.96 -16.33 2.45
C TYR A 200 -4.20 -17.85 2.46
N GLY A 201 -3.33 -18.60 3.15
CA GLY A 201 -3.32 -20.06 3.11
C GLY A 201 -2.83 -20.55 1.74
N ASN A 202 -2.09 -21.64 1.72
CA ASN A 202 -1.92 -22.36 0.47
C ASN A 202 -3.31 -22.94 0.13
N SER A 203 -4.05 -22.29 -0.74
CA SER A 203 -5.10 -22.99 -1.48
C SER A 203 -4.37 -24.01 -2.34
N GLN A 204 -4.29 -25.23 -1.83
CA GLN A 204 -3.98 -26.42 -2.63
C GLN A 204 -5.09 -26.66 -3.61
#